data_c144e9e75fb28db09c7c41b9a9696893
#
_entry.id   c144e9e75fb28db09c7c41b9a9696893
#
_cell.length_a   1.000
_cell.length_b   1.000
_cell.length_c   1.000
_cell.angle_alpha   90.00
_cell.angle_beta   90.00
_cell.angle_gamma   90.00
#
_symmetry.space_group_name_H-M   'P 1'
#
loop_
_entity.id
_entity.type
_entity.pdbx_description
1 polymer ?
#
loop_
_entity_poly.entity_id
_entity_poly.type
_entity_poly.pdbx_seq_one_letter_code
_entity_poly.pdbx_strand_id
1 'polypeptide(L)'
;LKFKKMNIALTGGNSWLVLYKKLLKKNIFKRSYNYFLTDERCTKVKYLQNYHKLRKNFDYKIKINKFYNFSDISKNLENYQKLLPRRFDIIFTSLGIDGHVLSWFTNDLGWKSSKKVSVIIEKSLRVKQRLTLNKNFVNKSKTILLLVRKNKIKIFNHSKVRKTFPINHLKASHIFIEK
;
A
#
# COMPACT_ATOMS: atom_id res chain seq x y z
N LEU A 1 -4.15 30.31 9.43
CA LEU A 1 -4.67 28.91 9.42
C LEU A 1 -3.54 27.96 9.02
N LYS A 2 -2.93 27.24 9.99
CA LYS A 2 -1.95 26.16 9.68
C LYS A 2 -2.73 25.03 9.04
N PHE A 3 -2.62 24.86 7.73
CA PHE A 3 -3.18 23.70 7.03
C PHE A 3 -2.61 22.43 7.64
N LYS A 4 -3.50 21.57 8.13
CA LYS A 4 -3.12 20.30 8.75
C LYS A 4 -2.40 19.43 7.74
N LYS A 5 -1.13 19.14 7.99
CA LYS A 5 -0.30 18.29 7.15
C LYS A 5 -0.81 16.85 7.25
N MET A 6 -1.28 16.27 6.13
CA MET A 6 -1.82 14.91 6.12
C MET A 6 -0.72 13.87 5.91
N ASN A 7 -0.87 12.72 6.53
CA ASN A 7 -0.05 11.53 6.28
C ASN A 7 -0.84 10.55 5.42
N ILE A 8 -0.38 10.31 4.20
CA ILE A 8 -1.09 9.52 3.19
C ILE A 8 -0.22 8.34 2.76
N ALA A 9 -0.77 7.14 2.81
CA ALA A 9 -0.11 5.94 2.29
C ALA A 9 -0.69 5.55 0.92
N LEU A 10 0.21 5.29 -0.03
CA LEU A 10 -0.10 5.03 -1.43
C LEU A 10 0.34 3.63 -1.83
N THR A 11 -0.51 2.89 -2.53
CA THR A 11 -0.12 1.64 -3.19
C THR A 11 0.37 1.91 -4.61
N GLY A 12 1.43 1.21 -5.04
CA GLY A 12 1.94 1.26 -6.43
C GLY A 12 1.26 0.28 -7.37
N GLY A 13 0.14 -0.33 -6.96
CA GLY A 13 -0.64 -1.22 -7.81
C GLY A 13 -1.32 -0.50 -8.97
N ASN A 14 -1.40 -1.14 -10.14
CA ASN A 14 -1.94 -0.53 -11.37
C ASN A 14 -3.37 -0.01 -11.22
N SER A 15 -4.16 -0.58 -10.31
CA SER A 15 -5.54 -0.18 -10.08
C SER A 15 -5.67 1.29 -9.70
N TRP A 16 -4.82 1.79 -8.81
CA TRP A 16 -4.86 3.19 -8.37
C TRP A 16 -4.08 4.15 -9.27
N LEU A 17 -3.08 3.69 -10.02
CA LEU A 17 -2.23 4.59 -10.82
C LEU A 17 -3.03 5.46 -11.80
N VAL A 18 -4.08 4.92 -12.40
CA VAL A 18 -4.97 5.68 -13.31
C VAL A 18 -5.75 6.76 -12.54
N LEU A 19 -6.27 6.41 -11.36
CA LEU A 19 -7.05 7.34 -10.54
C LEU A 19 -6.16 8.43 -9.92
N TYR A 20 -4.93 8.11 -9.52
CA TYR A 20 -4.00 9.11 -8.98
C TYR A 20 -3.76 10.26 -9.96
N LYS A 21 -3.61 9.99 -11.26
CA LYS A 21 -3.48 11.05 -12.28
C LYS A 21 -4.70 11.98 -12.30
N LYS A 22 -5.91 11.43 -12.21
CA LYS A 22 -7.14 12.21 -12.16
C LYS A 22 -7.21 13.06 -10.87
N LEU A 23 -6.87 12.48 -9.72
CA LEU A 23 -6.87 13.16 -8.42
C LEU A 23 -5.79 14.24 -8.35
N LEU A 24 -4.63 14.02 -8.99
CA LEU A 24 -3.56 15.02 -9.10
C LEU A 24 -4.01 16.26 -9.88
N LYS A 25 -4.71 16.07 -11.01
CA LYS A 25 -5.31 17.17 -11.80
C LYS A 25 -6.32 18.00 -11.01
N LYS A 26 -6.99 17.37 -10.03
CA LYS A 26 -7.94 18.04 -9.13
C LYS A 26 -7.28 18.64 -7.88
N ASN A 27 -5.96 18.73 -7.82
CA ASN A 27 -5.19 19.26 -6.69
C ASN A 27 -5.47 18.59 -5.33
N ILE A 28 -5.89 17.32 -5.34
CA ILE A 28 -6.13 16.55 -4.11
C ILE A 28 -4.81 16.21 -3.40
N PHE A 29 -3.74 15.97 -4.17
CA PHE A 29 -2.41 15.68 -3.65
C PHE A 29 -1.58 16.95 -3.54
N LYS A 30 -1.41 17.48 -2.31
CA LYS A 30 -0.66 18.71 -2.05
C LYS A 30 0.81 18.40 -1.73
N ARG A 31 1.75 19.24 -2.16
CA ARG A 31 3.19 19.11 -1.85
C ARG A 31 3.50 19.15 -0.35
N SER A 32 2.62 19.79 0.43
CA SER A 32 2.75 19.92 1.89
C SER A 32 2.40 18.65 2.67
N TYR A 33 1.80 17.63 2.03
CA TYR A 33 1.45 16.38 2.69
C TYR A 33 2.65 15.42 2.75
N ASN A 34 2.63 14.50 3.71
CA ASN A 34 3.60 13.42 3.82
C ASN A 34 3.05 12.18 3.10
N TYR A 35 3.81 11.66 2.14
CA TYR A 35 3.43 10.47 1.39
C TYR A 35 4.33 9.30 1.72
N PHE A 36 3.73 8.12 1.82
CA PHE A 36 4.40 6.86 2.19
C PHE A 36 3.93 5.75 1.25
N LEU A 37 4.70 4.66 1.19
CA LEU A 37 4.30 3.44 0.50
C LEU A 37 3.53 2.52 1.44
N THR A 38 2.48 1.86 0.95
CA THR A 38 1.79 0.80 1.69
C THR A 38 2.61 -0.49 1.72
N ASP A 39 3.32 -0.77 0.62
CA ASP A 39 4.17 -1.93 0.41
C ASP A 39 5.20 -1.66 -0.68
N GLU A 40 6.27 -2.44 -0.72
CA GLU A 40 7.30 -2.31 -1.75
C GLU A 40 7.89 -3.68 -2.12
N ARG A 41 8.32 -3.80 -3.37
CA ARG A 41 9.03 -4.96 -3.89
C ARG A 41 10.52 -4.81 -3.63
N CYS A 42 11.12 -5.78 -2.92
CA CYS A 42 12.56 -5.80 -2.62
C CYS A 42 13.35 -6.22 -3.87
N THR A 43 13.62 -5.27 -4.74
CA THR A 43 14.36 -5.48 -5.99
C THR A 43 15.14 -4.24 -6.40
N LYS A 44 16.28 -4.42 -7.05
CA LYS A 44 17.05 -3.32 -7.68
C LYS A 44 16.44 -2.86 -9.01
N VAL A 45 15.54 -3.64 -9.58
CA VAL A 45 14.91 -3.37 -10.88
C VAL A 45 13.84 -2.27 -10.73
N LYS A 46 14.18 -1.06 -11.12
CA LYS A 46 13.37 0.16 -10.88
C LYS A 46 11.91 0.06 -11.36
N TYR A 47 11.66 -0.45 -12.56
CA TYR A 47 10.29 -0.55 -13.11
C TYR A 47 9.38 -1.53 -12.35
N LEU A 48 9.95 -2.44 -11.55
CA LEU A 48 9.20 -3.35 -10.68
C LEU A 48 8.85 -2.72 -9.34
N GLN A 49 9.55 -1.66 -8.91
CA GLN A 49 9.34 -1.00 -7.62
C GLN A 49 8.07 -0.14 -7.62
N ASN A 50 7.30 -0.19 -6.54
CA ASN A 50 6.13 0.67 -6.35
C ASN A 50 6.52 2.15 -6.28
N TYR A 51 7.64 2.47 -5.62
CA TYR A 51 8.16 3.81 -5.53
C TYR A 51 8.37 4.47 -6.90
N HIS A 52 9.08 3.80 -7.81
CA HIS A 52 9.35 4.36 -9.13
C HIS A 52 8.09 4.50 -9.99
N LYS A 53 7.16 3.55 -9.90
CA LYS A 53 5.85 3.64 -10.55
C LYS A 53 5.06 4.87 -10.08
N LEU A 54 4.99 5.07 -8.77
CA LEU A 54 4.29 6.22 -8.19
C LEU A 54 4.97 7.53 -8.55
N ARG A 55 6.30 7.65 -8.42
CA ARG A 55 7.01 8.87 -8.81
C ARG A 55 6.74 9.27 -10.26
N LYS A 56 6.84 8.32 -11.19
CA LYS A 56 6.51 8.55 -12.61
C LYS A 56 5.04 8.95 -12.79
N ASN A 57 4.14 8.32 -12.06
CA ASN A 57 2.70 8.59 -12.14
C ASN A 57 2.35 10.00 -11.67
N PHE A 58 3.04 10.50 -10.64
CA PHE A 58 2.87 11.84 -10.09
C PHE A 58 3.75 12.91 -10.77
N ASP A 59 4.40 12.62 -11.89
CA ASP A 59 5.32 13.52 -12.60
C ASP A 59 6.33 14.18 -11.64
N TYR A 60 6.80 13.44 -10.65
CA TYR A 60 7.72 13.89 -9.59
C TYR A 60 7.21 15.07 -8.74
N LYS A 61 5.93 15.43 -8.81
CA LYS A 61 5.34 16.61 -8.14
C LYS A 61 5.22 16.46 -6.63
N ILE A 62 5.19 15.23 -6.11
CA ILE A 62 5.13 14.94 -4.67
C ILE A 62 6.36 14.16 -4.20
N LYS A 63 6.79 14.41 -2.94
CA LYS A 63 7.87 13.67 -2.31
C LYS A 63 7.30 12.46 -1.57
N ILE A 64 7.69 11.26 -1.97
CA ILE A 64 7.26 10.00 -1.35
C ILE A 64 8.39 9.47 -0.49
N ASN A 65 8.13 9.18 0.78
CA ASN A 65 9.05 8.47 1.65
C ASN A 65 9.19 7.02 1.15
N LYS A 66 10.43 6.61 0.88
CA LYS A 66 10.74 5.32 0.24
C LYS A 66 11.55 4.42 1.17
N PHE A 67 11.58 3.14 0.86
CA PHE A 67 12.59 2.20 1.33
C PHE A 67 13.90 2.43 0.55
N TYR A 68 15.02 2.64 1.25
CA TYR A 68 16.22 3.21 0.61
C TYR A 68 17.21 2.19 0.04
N ASN A 69 17.36 1.02 0.66
CA ASN A 69 18.42 0.09 0.27
C ASN A 69 17.95 -1.36 0.36
N PHE A 70 17.90 -2.06 -0.77
CA PHE A 70 17.49 -3.46 -0.83
C PHE A 70 18.67 -4.45 -0.62
N SER A 71 19.88 -3.97 -0.39
CA SER A 71 21.02 -4.82 0.02
C SER A 71 21.03 -5.10 1.52
N ASP A 72 20.43 -4.21 2.32
CA ASP A 72 20.24 -4.40 3.77
C ASP A 72 18.77 -4.13 4.14
N ILE A 73 17.98 -5.19 4.08
CA ILE A 73 16.54 -5.12 4.30
C ILE A 73 16.19 -4.83 5.76
N SER A 74 16.97 -5.35 6.70
CA SER A 74 16.72 -5.13 8.13
C SER A 74 16.87 -3.66 8.49
N LYS A 75 17.99 -3.04 8.08
CA LYS A 75 18.24 -1.61 8.28
C LYS A 75 17.21 -0.74 7.58
N ASN A 76 16.78 -1.10 6.39
CA ASN A 76 15.70 -0.41 5.69
C ASN A 76 14.37 -0.47 6.41
N LEU A 77 14.01 -1.64 6.94
CA LEU A 77 12.80 -1.83 7.70
C LEU A 77 12.77 -0.90 8.92
N GLU A 78 13.86 -0.86 9.68
CA GLU A 78 13.99 0.01 10.85
C GLU A 78 13.90 1.49 10.48
N ASN A 79 14.64 1.92 9.48
CA ASN A 79 14.65 3.31 9.02
C ASN A 79 13.28 3.74 8.52
N TYR A 80 12.61 2.90 7.73
CA TYR A 80 11.26 3.22 7.27
C TYR A 80 10.27 3.27 8.43
N GLN A 81 10.38 2.35 9.39
CA GLN A 81 9.52 2.31 10.56
C GLN A 81 9.63 3.58 11.43
N LYS A 82 10.84 4.17 11.53
CA LYS A 82 11.08 5.46 12.23
C LYS A 82 10.42 6.64 11.51
N LEU A 83 10.31 6.60 10.18
CA LEU A 83 9.64 7.65 9.38
C LEU A 83 8.11 7.60 9.47
N LEU A 84 7.54 6.45 9.86
CA LEU A 84 6.09 6.27 9.86
C LEU A 84 5.42 7.10 10.95
N PRO A 85 4.27 7.76 10.62
CA PRO A 85 3.49 8.53 11.59
C PRO A 85 2.91 7.61 12.68
N ARG A 86 2.29 8.19 13.70
CA ARG A 86 1.51 7.43 14.69
C ARG A 86 0.34 6.67 14.02
N ARG A 87 -0.32 7.31 13.04
CA ARG A 87 -1.36 6.72 12.18
C ARG A 87 -1.43 7.49 10.86
N PHE A 88 -2.00 6.90 9.83
CA PHE A 88 -2.30 7.61 8.59
C PHE A 88 -3.66 8.32 8.66
N ASP A 89 -3.76 9.43 7.93
CA ASP A 89 -5.04 10.08 7.68
C ASP A 89 -5.79 9.34 6.58
N ILE A 90 -5.10 8.94 5.50
CA ILE A 90 -5.68 8.19 4.39
C ILE A 90 -4.72 7.07 3.94
N ILE A 91 -5.26 5.89 3.72
CA ILE A 91 -4.58 4.78 3.02
C ILE A 91 -5.35 4.46 1.75
N PHE A 92 -4.62 4.41 0.63
CA PHE A 92 -5.12 3.89 -0.64
C PHE A 92 -4.63 2.46 -0.82
N THR A 93 -5.54 1.52 -1.03
CA THR A 93 -5.20 0.12 -1.32
C THR A 93 -6.12 -0.49 -2.35
N SER A 94 -5.74 -1.63 -2.91
CA SER A 94 -6.55 -2.35 -3.89
C SER A 94 -6.49 -3.86 -3.64
N LEU A 95 -7.53 -4.55 -4.09
CA LEU A 95 -7.59 -6.01 -4.06
C LEU A 95 -6.70 -6.61 -5.14
N GLY A 96 -5.90 -7.61 -4.78
CA GLY A 96 -5.17 -8.48 -5.69
C GLY A 96 -6.08 -9.52 -6.36
N ILE A 97 -5.59 -10.18 -7.41
CA ILE A 97 -6.34 -11.21 -8.13
C ILE A 97 -6.48 -12.51 -7.30
N ASP A 98 -5.61 -12.71 -6.33
CA ASP A 98 -5.56 -13.82 -5.38
C ASP A 98 -6.18 -13.47 -4.00
N GLY A 99 -6.82 -12.30 -3.89
CA GLY A 99 -7.46 -11.84 -2.66
C GLY A 99 -6.52 -11.11 -1.68
N HIS A 100 -5.24 -10.90 -2.02
CA HIS A 100 -4.35 -10.11 -1.19
C HIS A 100 -4.68 -8.60 -1.20
N VAL A 101 -4.29 -7.90 -0.15
CA VAL A 101 -4.24 -6.43 -0.08
C VAL A 101 -2.87 -6.02 0.41
N LEU A 102 -2.33 -4.87 -0.03
CA LEU A 102 -0.92 -4.49 0.21
C LEU A 102 0.01 -5.63 -0.26
N SER A 103 0.82 -6.18 0.67
CA SER A 103 1.51 -7.48 0.48
C SER A 103 1.15 -8.46 1.60
N TRP A 104 -0.14 -8.53 1.98
CA TRP A 104 -0.67 -9.54 2.89
C TRP A 104 -1.10 -10.76 2.09
N PHE A 105 -0.29 -11.79 2.13
CA PHE A 105 -0.55 -13.07 1.46
C PHE A 105 -0.98 -14.12 2.48
N THR A 106 -1.63 -15.19 2.01
CA THR A 106 -2.07 -16.31 2.87
C THR A 106 -0.91 -17.17 3.34
N ASN A 107 0.16 -17.26 2.52
CA ASN A 107 1.30 -18.17 2.73
C ASN A 107 2.35 -17.62 3.71
N ASP A 108 2.38 -16.30 3.94
CA ASP A 108 3.26 -15.66 4.92
C ASP A 108 2.46 -14.68 5.78
N LEU A 109 2.30 -15.01 7.05
CA LEU A 109 1.49 -14.25 8.00
C LEU A 109 2.29 -13.16 8.75
N GLY A 110 3.52 -12.86 8.35
CA GLY A 110 4.35 -11.81 8.96
C GLY A 110 3.67 -10.44 9.06
N TRP A 111 2.71 -10.14 8.17
CA TRP A 111 1.88 -8.93 8.20
C TRP A 111 0.92 -8.85 9.41
N LYS A 112 0.71 -9.95 10.15
CA LYS A 112 -0.06 -9.98 11.41
C LYS A 112 0.76 -9.51 12.62
N SER A 113 2.07 -9.30 12.46
CA SER A 113 2.98 -8.84 13.50
C SER A 113 2.50 -7.54 14.16
N SER A 114 2.88 -7.35 15.43
CA SER A 114 2.64 -6.10 16.19
C SER A 114 3.48 -4.92 15.72
N LYS A 115 4.58 -5.15 15.00
CA LYS A 115 5.41 -4.11 14.35
C LYS A 115 4.58 -3.31 13.33
N LYS A 116 5.05 -2.12 12.95
CA LYS A 116 4.36 -1.32 11.92
C LYS A 116 4.58 -1.86 10.50
N VAL A 117 5.74 -2.48 10.26
CA VAL A 117 6.19 -2.99 8.95
C VAL A 117 6.81 -4.37 9.12
N SER A 118 6.64 -5.23 8.12
CA SER A 118 7.29 -6.55 8.04
C SER A 118 7.84 -6.83 6.64
N VAL A 119 8.77 -7.77 6.61
CA VAL A 119 9.19 -8.47 5.39
C VAL A 119 8.26 -9.66 5.18
N ILE A 120 7.79 -9.84 3.96
CA ILE A 120 6.93 -10.94 3.53
C ILE A 120 7.62 -11.68 2.40
N ILE A 121 7.54 -13.01 2.42
CA ILE A 121 8.08 -13.87 1.36
C ILE A 121 6.93 -14.61 0.67
N GLU A 122 6.66 -14.26 -0.58
CA GLU A 122 5.70 -14.97 -1.44
C GLU A 122 6.43 -15.60 -2.62
N LYS A 123 6.61 -16.92 -2.53
CA LYS A 123 7.45 -17.69 -3.46
C LYS A 123 6.89 -17.77 -4.89
N SER A 124 5.58 -17.64 -5.06
CA SER A 124 4.89 -17.69 -6.36
C SER A 124 5.12 -16.44 -7.22
N LEU A 125 5.60 -15.34 -6.64
CA LEU A 125 5.76 -14.08 -7.33
C LEU A 125 7.14 -13.91 -7.94
N ARG A 126 7.21 -13.17 -9.06
CA ARG A 126 8.48 -12.79 -9.72
C ARG A 126 9.44 -12.08 -8.76
N VAL A 127 8.95 -11.14 -7.95
CA VAL A 127 9.69 -10.55 -6.82
C VAL A 127 9.13 -11.13 -5.55
N LYS A 128 9.84 -12.14 -5.02
CA LYS A 128 9.37 -12.95 -3.90
C LYS A 128 9.31 -12.17 -2.58
N GLN A 129 10.29 -11.31 -2.35
CA GLN A 129 10.43 -10.58 -1.10
C GLN A 129 9.79 -9.19 -1.18
N ARG A 130 9.02 -8.86 -0.17
CA ARG A 130 8.26 -7.61 -0.08
C ARG A 130 8.33 -7.00 1.30
N LEU A 131 8.28 -5.67 1.36
CA LEU A 131 8.03 -4.92 2.57
C LEU A 131 6.56 -4.48 2.58
N THR A 132 5.88 -4.58 3.71
CA THR A 132 4.47 -4.22 3.84
C THR A 132 4.15 -3.57 5.17
N LEU A 133 3.23 -2.61 5.17
CA LEU A 133 2.60 -2.14 6.40
C LEU A 133 1.76 -3.26 7.00
N ASN A 134 1.83 -3.43 8.33
CA ASN A 134 1.15 -4.51 9.03
C ASN A 134 -0.30 -4.18 9.40
N LYS A 135 -1.11 -5.22 9.58
CA LYS A 135 -2.55 -5.15 9.83
C LYS A 135 -2.92 -4.17 10.95
N ASN A 136 -2.30 -4.34 12.11
CA ASN A 136 -2.65 -3.54 13.29
C ASN A 136 -2.33 -2.05 13.10
N PHE A 137 -1.27 -1.73 12.37
CA PHE A 137 -0.89 -0.37 12.05
C PHE A 137 -1.81 0.24 10.98
N VAL A 138 -2.08 -0.49 9.90
CA VAL A 138 -2.99 -0.07 8.82
C VAL A 138 -4.39 0.22 9.39
N ASN A 139 -4.94 -0.68 10.19
CA ASN A 139 -6.29 -0.57 10.72
C ASN A 139 -6.49 0.55 11.79
N LYS A 140 -5.41 1.19 12.26
CA LYS A 140 -5.46 2.41 13.10
C LYS A 140 -5.65 3.68 12.28
N SER A 141 -5.62 3.61 10.97
CA SER A 141 -5.76 4.77 10.09
C SER A 141 -7.18 5.33 10.12
N LYS A 142 -7.32 6.64 9.88
CA LYS A 142 -8.63 7.28 9.92
C LYS A 142 -9.52 6.84 8.77
N THR A 143 -8.94 6.75 7.57
CA THR A 143 -9.66 6.39 6.35
C THR A 143 -8.86 5.40 5.55
N ILE A 144 -9.46 4.30 5.16
CA ILE A 144 -8.88 3.27 4.29
C ILE A 144 -9.78 3.13 3.07
N LEU A 145 -9.24 3.44 1.90
CA LEU A 145 -9.92 3.39 0.61
C LEU A 145 -9.50 2.14 -0.14
N LEU A 146 -10.41 1.19 -0.30
CA LEU A 146 -10.18 -0.04 -1.06
C LEU A 146 -10.78 0.08 -2.46
N LEU A 147 -9.96 -0.13 -3.50
CA LEU A 147 -10.42 -0.22 -4.88
C LEU A 147 -10.49 -1.68 -5.34
N VAL A 148 -11.65 -2.08 -5.81
CA VAL A 148 -11.92 -3.38 -6.43
C VAL A 148 -12.19 -3.17 -7.92
N ARG A 149 -11.26 -3.61 -8.78
CA ARG A 149 -11.40 -3.54 -10.24
C ARG A 149 -12.46 -4.54 -10.73
N LYS A 150 -13.11 -4.25 -11.87
CA LYS A 150 -14.14 -5.10 -12.49
C LYS A 150 -13.73 -6.57 -12.59
N ASN A 151 -12.52 -6.83 -13.06
CA ASN A 151 -11.96 -8.19 -13.18
C ASN A 151 -11.67 -8.91 -11.85
N LYS A 152 -11.87 -8.24 -10.72
CA LYS A 152 -11.65 -8.79 -9.36
C LYS A 152 -12.92 -8.91 -8.52
N ILE A 153 -14.07 -8.58 -9.10
CA ILE A 153 -15.37 -8.65 -8.39
C ILE A 153 -15.66 -10.07 -7.93
N LYS A 154 -15.39 -11.07 -8.78
CA LYS A 154 -15.59 -12.49 -8.43
C LYS A 154 -14.79 -12.88 -7.20
N ILE A 155 -13.48 -12.53 -7.15
CA ILE A 155 -12.64 -12.85 -5.98
C ILE A 155 -13.06 -12.05 -4.75
N PHE A 156 -13.50 -10.81 -4.91
CA PHE A 156 -14.03 -9.99 -3.81
C PHE A 156 -15.27 -10.64 -3.19
N ASN A 157 -16.25 -11.07 -3.99
CA ASN A 157 -17.44 -11.73 -3.50
C ASN A 157 -17.12 -13.09 -2.86
N HIS A 158 -16.20 -13.86 -3.45
CA HIS A 158 -15.75 -15.12 -2.88
C HIS A 158 -15.01 -14.92 -1.54
N SER A 159 -14.24 -13.83 -1.40
CA SER A 159 -13.53 -13.53 -0.16
C SER A 159 -14.47 -13.24 1.02
N LYS A 160 -15.67 -12.71 0.77
CA LYS A 160 -16.68 -12.50 1.83
C LYS A 160 -17.13 -13.80 2.48
N VAL A 161 -17.13 -14.90 1.72
CA VAL A 161 -17.53 -16.23 2.21
C VAL A 161 -16.36 -16.92 2.92
N ARG A 162 -15.14 -16.77 2.43
CA ARG A 162 -13.93 -17.41 2.99
C ARG A 162 -13.16 -16.44 3.90
N LYS A 163 -13.29 -16.61 5.21
CA LYS A 163 -12.62 -15.76 6.23
C LYS A 163 -11.09 -15.80 6.17
N THR A 164 -10.48 -16.74 5.47
CA THR A 164 -9.01 -16.88 5.33
C THR A 164 -8.35 -15.83 4.42
N PHE A 165 -9.11 -15.18 3.55
CA PHE A 165 -8.55 -14.16 2.64
C PHE A 165 -8.02 -12.95 3.40
N PRO A 166 -6.81 -12.43 3.03
CA PRO A 166 -6.20 -11.27 3.70
C PRO A 166 -7.08 -10.02 3.72
N ILE A 167 -7.88 -9.79 2.68
CA ILE A 167 -8.82 -8.66 2.62
C ILE A 167 -9.79 -8.62 3.82
N ASN A 168 -10.18 -9.76 4.36
CA ASN A 168 -11.12 -9.81 5.50
C ASN A 168 -10.51 -9.29 6.80
N HIS A 169 -9.22 -9.09 6.83
CA HIS A 169 -8.50 -8.47 7.94
C HIS A 169 -8.33 -6.95 7.78
N LEU A 170 -8.74 -6.38 6.65
CA LEU A 170 -8.69 -4.95 6.35
C LEU A 170 -9.99 -4.27 6.80
N LYS A 171 -9.89 -3.26 7.67
CA LYS A 171 -11.02 -2.42 8.08
C LYS A 171 -11.19 -1.26 7.09
N ALA A 172 -11.60 -1.56 5.86
CA ALA A 172 -11.82 -0.54 4.85
C ALA A 172 -12.98 0.40 5.26
N SER A 173 -12.73 1.71 5.22
CA SER A 173 -13.76 2.73 5.49
C SER A 173 -14.69 2.90 4.28
N HIS A 174 -14.13 2.81 3.08
CA HIS A 174 -14.86 2.93 1.82
C HIS A 174 -14.35 1.89 0.82
N ILE A 175 -15.26 1.26 0.12
CA ILE A 175 -14.98 0.27 -0.92
C ILE A 175 -15.52 0.82 -2.23
N PHE A 176 -14.62 1.05 -3.18
CA PHE A 176 -14.96 1.49 -4.53
C PHE A 176 -14.92 0.28 -5.46
N ILE A 177 -16.04 -0.03 -6.09
CA ILE A 177 -16.15 -1.12 -7.06
C ILE A 177 -16.25 -0.49 -8.45
N GLU A 178 -15.33 -0.87 -9.34
CA GLU A 178 -15.39 -0.46 -10.74
C GLU A 178 -16.55 -1.17 -11.43
N LYS A 179 -17.45 -0.39 -12.04
CA LYS A 179 -18.59 -0.88 -12.83
C LYS A 179 -18.18 -1.31 -14.24
#